data_b53fe227d32dac09a4fee9b7d6183fa2
#
_entry.id   b53fe227d32dac09a4fee9b7d6183fa2
#
_cell.length_a   1.000
_cell.length_b   1.000
_cell.length_c   1.000
_cell.angle_alpha   90.00
_cell.angle_beta   90.00
_cell.angle_gamma   90.00
#
_symmetry.space_group_name_H-M   'P 1'
#
loop_
_entity.id
_entity.type
_entity.pdbx_description
1 polymer ?
#
loop_
_entity_poly.entity_id
_entity_poly.type
_entity_poly.pdbx_seq_one_letter_code
_entity_poly.pdbx_strand_id
1 'polypeptide(L)'
;QSSLLLTGPNVHAGYVRQIINLTQTTSGSYLLMSSLDISRRNLALRGRQVFHQVADMAEYAREEINAVGGYYAFGKELCNGNSVFDFDTTKLSVHTLDIGLAGIEVYDILRDEYDIQIEFGDIGNILAYLSIGDRPQEVERLVSALAEIKRRYHTDGAGLLSQEYIDPEVAASPQEAFYAPKKSLPLRETEGMVCSEFVM
;
A
#
# COMPACT_ATOMS: atom_id res chain seq x y z
N GLN A 1 0.10 -18.73 2.92
CA GLN A 1 -0.68 -17.71 2.22
C GLN A 1 -1.64 -18.37 1.24
N SER A 2 -2.88 -17.91 1.24
CA SER A 2 -3.89 -18.34 0.29
C SER A 2 -4.94 -17.24 0.12
N SER A 3 -5.72 -17.31 -0.96
CA SER A 3 -6.74 -16.31 -1.26
C SER A 3 -7.97 -16.93 -1.94
N LEU A 4 -9.04 -16.15 -2.03
CA LEU A 4 -10.26 -16.50 -2.76
C LEU A 4 -10.36 -15.58 -3.98
N LEU A 5 -10.63 -16.17 -5.15
CA LEU A 5 -10.97 -15.44 -6.35
C LEU A 5 -12.47 -15.53 -6.59
N LEU A 6 -13.15 -14.40 -6.51
CA LEU A 6 -14.59 -14.27 -6.79
C LEU A 6 -14.79 -13.69 -8.17
N THR A 7 -15.57 -14.36 -9.01
CA THR A 7 -15.84 -13.92 -10.39
C THR A 7 -17.32 -13.59 -10.57
N GLY A 8 -17.59 -12.52 -11.32
CA GLY A 8 -18.95 -12.16 -11.73
C GLY A 8 -19.48 -13.06 -12.86
N PRO A 9 -20.77 -12.94 -13.20
CA PRO A 9 -21.43 -13.80 -14.19
C PRO A 9 -20.87 -13.64 -15.62
N ASN A 10 -20.23 -12.52 -15.91
CA ASN A 10 -19.68 -12.22 -17.24
C ASN A 10 -18.27 -12.78 -17.45
N VAL A 11 -17.70 -13.47 -16.46
CA VAL A 11 -16.35 -14.05 -16.53
C VAL A 11 -16.44 -15.54 -16.79
N HIS A 12 -15.75 -16.04 -17.81
CA HIS A 12 -15.75 -17.43 -18.15
C HIS A 12 -14.92 -18.25 -17.14
N ALA A 13 -15.58 -18.90 -16.18
CA ALA A 13 -14.95 -19.61 -15.08
C ALA A 13 -13.95 -20.69 -15.51
N GLY A 14 -14.17 -21.36 -16.67
CA GLY A 14 -13.26 -22.36 -17.23
C GLY A 14 -11.91 -21.75 -17.64
N TYR A 15 -11.92 -20.58 -18.23
CA TYR A 15 -10.71 -19.85 -18.60
C TYR A 15 -9.92 -19.40 -17.36
N VAL A 16 -10.61 -18.81 -16.39
CA VAL A 16 -9.99 -18.42 -15.11
C VAL A 16 -9.34 -19.61 -14.42
N ARG A 17 -10.00 -20.77 -14.43
CA ARG A 17 -9.43 -22.00 -13.85
C ARG A 17 -8.16 -22.46 -14.58
N GLN A 18 -8.09 -22.34 -15.90
CA GLN A 18 -6.87 -22.65 -16.65
C GLN A 18 -5.71 -21.73 -16.24
N ILE A 19 -5.96 -20.43 -16.12
CA ILE A 19 -4.93 -19.47 -15.69
C ILE A 19 -4.48 -19.77 -14.25
N ILE A 20 -5.41 -20.03 -13.34
CA ILE A 20 -5.07 -20.41 -11.95
C ILE A 20 -4.18 -21.67 -11.95
N ASN A 21 -4.51 -22.68 -12.74
CA ASN A 21 -3.71 -23.92 -12.82
C ASN A 21 -2.28 -23.69 -13.32
N LEU A 22 -2.05 -22.65 -14.13
CA LEU A 22 -0.71 -22.27 -14.59
C LEU A 22 0.10 -21.48 -13.55
N THR A 23 -0.58 -20.72 -12.70
CA THR A 23 0.07 -19.73 -11.82
C THR A 23 0.13 -20.16 -10.36
N GLN A 24 -0.73 -21.10 -9.93
CA GLN A 24 -0.76 -21.57 -8.54
C GLN A 24 0.37 -22.56 -8.21
N THR A 25 0.69 -22.67 -6.92
CA THR A 25 1.60 -23.71 -6.43
C THR A 25 0.98 -25.10 -6.50
N THR A 26 1.81 -26.13 -6.58
CA THR A 26 1.35 -27.54 -6.72
C THR A 26 0.85 -28.15 -5.41
N SER A 27 1.23 -27.63 -4.25
CA SER A 27 0.90 -28.18 -2.95
C SER A 27 -0.17 -27.36 -2.24
N GLY A 28 -1.32 -27.97 -1.97
CA GLY A 28 -2.41 -27.39 -1.17
C GLY A 28 -2.21 -27.71 0.31
N SER A 29 -2.24 -26.69 1.18
CA SER A 29 -2.26 -26.90 2.64
C SER A 29 -3.68 -26.87 3.15
N TYR A 30 -4.13 -27.96 3.81
CA TYR A 30 -5.44 -27.99 4.44
C TYR A 30 -5.60 -26.97 5.57
N LEU A 31 -4.52 -26.62 6.27
CA LEU A 31 -4.54 -25.56 7.29
C LEU A 31 -4.86 -24.19 6.67
N LEU A 32 -4.21 -23.84 5.55
CA LEU A 32 -4.49 -22.61 4.84
C LEU A 32 -5.90 -22.59 4.25
N MET A 33 -6.35 -23.70 3.67
CA MET A 33 -7.72 -23.81 3.14
C MET A 33 -8.77 -23.69 4.25
N SER A 34 -8.53 -24.32 5.41
CA SER A 34 -9.41 -24.22 6.58
C SER A 34 -9.45 -22.79 7.12
N SER A 35 -8.33 -22.09 7.14
CA SER A 35 -8.26 -20.68 7.58
C SER A 35 -9.11 -19.77 6.70
N LEU A 36 -9.14 -20.00 5.37
CA LEU A 36 -10.02 -19.28 4.45
C LEU A 36 -11.49 -19.49 4.77
N ASP A 37 -11.90 -20.73 5.04
CA ASP A 37 -13.32 -21.02 5.37
C ASP A 37 -13.72 -20.43 6.73
N ILE A 38 -12.83 -20.49 7.73
CA ILE A 38 -13.05 -19.85 9.03
C ILE A 38 -13.18 -18.33 8.86
N SER A 39 -12.32 -17.70 8.08
CA SER A 39 -12.39 -16.27 7.80
C SER A 39 -13.70 -15.91 7.09
N ARG A 40 -14.05 -16.64 6.04
CA ARG A 40 -15.32 -16.49 5.33
C ARG A 40 -16.51 -16.59 6.28
N ARG A 41 -16.54 -17.63 7.13
CA ARG A 41 -17.61 -17.83 8.11
C ARG A 41 -17.70 -16.67 9.10
N ASN A 42 -16.58 -16.21 9.61
CA ASN A 42 -16.53 -15.08 10.54
C ASN A 42 -17.10 -13.81 9.89
N LEU A 43 -16.71 -13.52 8.66
CA LEU A 43 -17.22 -12.38 7.91
C LEU A 43 -18.70 -12.52 7.57
N ALA A 44 -19.18 -13.71 7.22
CA ALA A 44 -20.60 -13.95 6.96
C ALA A 44 -21.48 -13.69 8.20
N LEU A 45 -20.98 -14.01 9.40
CA LEU A 45 -21.73 -13.88 10.66
C LEU A 45 -21.60 -12.48 11.29
N ARG A 46 -20.43 -11.85 11.22
CA ARG A 46 -20.10 -10.63 11.96
C ARG A 46 -19.42 -9.55 11.11
N GLY A 47 -19.27 -9.75 9.79
CA GLY A 47 -18.48 -8.87 8.92
C GLY A 47 -18.89 -7.41 9.02
N ARG A 48 -20.18 -7.13 9.00
CA ARG A 48 -20.69 -5.76 9.11
C ARG A 48 -20.21 -5.08 10.42
N GLN A 49 -20.35 -5.78 11.54
CA GLN A 49 -19.97 -5.23 12.85
C GLN A 49 -18.45 -5.00 12.93
N VAL A 50 -17.65 -6.02 12.56
CA VAL A 50 -16.20 -5.94 12.71
C VAL A 50 -15.58 -4.91 11.76
N PHE A 51 -16.10 -4.78 10.52
CA PHE A 51 -15.61 -3.76 9.60
C PHE A 51 -16.02 -2.34 9.97
N HIS A 52 -17.18 -2.13 10.61
CA HIS A 52 -17.47 -0.82 11.20
C HIS A 52 -16.44 -0.45 12.28
N GLN A 53 -16.12 -1.37 13.16
CA GLN A 53 -15.11 -1.13 14.21
C GLN A 53 -13.72 -0.81 13.62
N VAL A 54 -13.31 -1.52 12.56
CA VAL A 54 -12.04 -1.23 11.87
C VAL A 54 -12.09 0.14 11.19
N ALA A 55 -13.20 0.49 10.54
CA ALA A 55 -13.35 1.80 9.90
C ALA A 55 -13.31 2.95 10.91
N ASP A 56 -14.02 2.80 12.04
CA ASP A 56 -14.01 3.79 13.12
C ASP A 56 -12.59 3.96 13.71
N MET A 57 -11.89 2.86 13.90
CA MET A 57 -10.51 2.85 14.39
C MET A 57 -9.53 3.49 13.41
N ALA A 58 -9.73 3.26 12.11
CA ALA A 58 -8.90 3.86 11.07
C ALA A 58 -9.17 5.37 10.94
N GLU A 59 -10.40 5.81 11.09
CA GLU A 59 -10.73 7.23 11.09
C GLU A 59 -10.14 7.94 12.29
N TYR A 60 -10.29 7.36 13.48
CA TYR A 60 -9.63 7.83 14.68
C TYR A 60 -8.10 7.98 14.49
N ALA A 61 -7.47 6.96 13.91
CA ALA A 61 -6.03 7.02 13.61
C ALA A 61 -5.66 8.20 12.69
N ARG A 62 -6.46 8.47 11.65
CA ARG A 62 -6.25 9.62 10.74
C ARG A 62 -6.35 10.95 11.48
N GLU A 63 -7.41 11.10 12.26
CA GLU A 63 -7.64 12.31 13.03
C GLU A 63 -6.48 12.59 13.99
N GLU A 64 -6.05 11.59 14.75
CA GLU A 64 -4.96 11.72 15.71
C GLU A 64 -3.61 12.00 15.02
N ILE A 65 -3.29 11.30 13.94
CA ILE A 65 -2.06 11.55 13.18
C ILE A 65 -2.07 12.98 12.60
N ASN A 66 -3.18 13.42 12.03
CA ASN A 66 -3.31 14.79 11.53
C ASN A 66 -3.21 15.81 12.65
N ALA A 67 -3.70 15.52 13.85
CA ALA A 67 -3.58 16.37 15.03
C ALA A 67 -2.13 16.49 15.53
N VAL A 68 -1.28 15.45 15.34
CA VAL A 68 0.17 15.56 15.61
C VAL A 68 0.81 16.67 14.77
N GLY A 69 0.29 16.91 13.55
CA GLY A 69 0.80 17.89 12.59
C GLY A 69 2.13 17.47 11.95
N GLY A 70 2.45 18.00 10.79
CA GLY A 70 3.62 17.60 9.99
C GLY A 70 3.47 16.25 9.30
N TYR A 71 2.36 15.59 9.48
CA TYR A 71 1.89 14.42 8.73
C TYR A 71 0.57 14.76 8.05
N TYR A 72 0.29 14.10 6.95
CA TYR A 72 -1.03 14.15 6.33
C TYR A 72 -1.54 12.73 6.09
N ALA A 73 -2.41 12.27 6.99
CA ALA A 73 -3.13 11.03 6.82
C ALA A 73 -4.38 11.30 5.98
N PHE A 74 -4.34 10.88 4.71
CA PHE A 74 -5.39 11.14 3.74
C PHE A 74 -6.42 10.02 3.67
N GLY A 75 -7.58 10.33 3.12
CA GLY A 75 -8.72 9.43 3.04
C GLY A 75 -9.70 9.77 1.92
N LYS A 76 -10.98 9.65 2.21
CA LYS A 76 -12.07 9.87 1.23
C LYS A 76 -12.18 11.28 0.69
N GLU A 77 -11.58 12.28 1.31
CA GLU A 77 -11.51 13.65 0.80
C GLU A 77 -10.79 13.74 -0.55
N LEU A 78 -9.95 12.76 -0.89
CA LEU A 78 -9.32 12.69 -2.21
C LEU A 78 -10.26 12.20 -3.32
N CYS A 79 -11.43 11.64 -2.96
CA CYS A 79 -12.38 11.14 -3.94
C CYS A 79 -13.01 12.31 -4.72
N ASN A 80 -12.81 12.33 -6.03
CA ASN A 80 -13.24 13.40 -6.92
C ASN A 80 -14.24 12.92 -8.01
N GLY A 81 -14.61 11.63 -7.99
CA GLY A 81 -15.53 11.02 -8.94
C GLY A 81 -14.98 10.85 -10.35
N ASN A 82 -13.73 11.19 -10.60
CA ASN A 82 -13.08 11.12 -11.91
C ASN A 82 -11.85 10.24 -11.90
N SER A 83 -10.75 10.68 -11.30
CA SER A 83 -9.49 9.91 -11.20
C SER A 83 -9.42 9.06 -9.92
N VAL A 84 -10.08 9.50 -8.84
CA VAL A 84 -10.22 8.77 -7.59
C VAL A 84 -11.71 8.56 -7.32
N PHE A 85 -12.20 7.36 -7.55
CA PHE A 85 -13.62 7.01 -7.41
C PHE A 85 -14.00 6.68 -5.99
N ASP A 86 -13.16 5.93 -5.29
CA ASP A 86 -13.40 5.52 -3.90
C ASP A 86 -12.06 5.26 -3.20
N PHE A 87 -12.11 5.18 -1.88
CA PHE A 87 -10.97 4.98 -1.01
C PHE A 87 -11.30 3.92 0.06
N ASP A 88 -10.43 2.93 0.22
CA ASP A 88 -10.55 1.94 1.29
C ASP A 88 -10.10 2.56 2.61
N THR A 89 -11.07 2.91 3.45
CA THR A 89 -10.82 3.59 4.74
C THR A 89 -10.01 2.76 5.73
N THR A 90 -9.90 1.45 5.54
CA THR A 90 -9.06 0.57 6.39
C THR A 90 -7.57 0.68 6.07
N LYS A 91 -7.21 1.34 4.96
CA LYS A 91 -5.84 1.64 4.55
C LYS A 91 -5.44 2.99 5.11
N LEU A 92 -4.50 2.97 6.02
CA LEU A 92 -3.96 4.18 6.64
C LEU A 92 -2.72 4.62 5.87
N SER A 93 -2.91 5.54 4.95
CA SER A 93 -1.84 6.16 4.16
C SER A 93 -1.48 7.51 4.75
N VAL A 94 -0.20 7.74 5.02
CA VAL A 94 0.28 8.95 5.71
C VAL A 94 1.46 9.55 4.95
N HIS A 95 1.32 10.80 4.54
CA HIS A 95 2.40 11.59 3.98
C HIS A 95 3.36 12.03 5.08
N THR A 96 4.68 11.95 4.83
CA THR A 96 5.71 12.15 5.85
C THR A 96 6.70 13.25 5.52
N LEU A 97 6.72 13.77 4.30
CA LEU A 97 7.77 14.69 3.86
C LEU A 97 7.77 16.02 4.61
N ASP A 98 6.63 16.44 5.15
CA ASP A 98 6.52 17.70 5.87
C ASP A 98 7.28 17.69 7.22
N ILE A 99 7.68 16.51 7.70
CA ILE A 99 8.61 16.39 8.83
C ILE A 99 10.08 16.26 8.40
N GLY A 100 10.35 16.32 7.09
CA GLY A 100 11.69 16.20 6.53
C GLY A 100 12.21 14.75 6.40
N LEU A 101 11.34 13.74 6.59
CA LEU A 101 11.70 12.32 6.45
C LEU A 101 10.95 11.69 5.28
N ALA A 102 11.68 10.87 4.51
CA ALA A 102 11.05 9.99 3.54
C ALA A 102 10.23 8.89 4.24
N GLY A 103 9.17 8.41 3.58
CA GLY A 103 8.35 7.34 4.15
C GLY A 103 9.14 6.08 4.47
N ILE A 104 10.14 5.72 3.66
CA ILE A 104 11.02 4.57 3.95
C ILE A 104 11.85 4.78 5.21
N GLU A 105 12.29 6.00 5.52
CA GLU A 105 13.01 6.31 6.76
C GLU A 105 12.08 6.15 7.98
N VAL A 106 10.84 6.66 7.87
CA VAL A 106 9.82 6.49 8.92
C VAL A 106 9.47 5.01 9.11
N TYR A 107 9.35 4.24 8.02
CA TYR A 107 9.13 2.80 8.06
C TYR A 107 10.24 2.08 8.84
N ASP A 108 11.51 2.36 8.52
CA ASP A 108 12.64 1.74 9.19
C ASP A 108 12.70 2.11 10.68
N ILE A 109 12.47 3.39 11.03
CA ILE A 109 12.44 3.84 12.42
C ILE A 109 11.30 3.16 13.19
N LEU A 110 10.08 3.06 12.61
CA LEU A 110 8.95 2.36 13.23
C LEU A 110 9.29 0.90 13.53
N ARG A 111 9.93 0.20 12.60
CA ARG A 111 10.34 -1.19 12.76
C ARG A 111 11.45 -1.34 13.81
N ASP A 112 12.52 -0.55 13.69
CA ASP A 112 13.75 -0.78 14.44
C ASP A 112 13.74 -0.19 15.85
N GLU A 113 13.04 0.93 16.07
CA GLU A 113 13.01 1.61 17.37
C GLU A 113 11.71 1.40 18.14
N TYR A 114 10.59 1.15 17.43
CA TYR A 114 9.26 1.05 18.07
C TYR A 114 8.65 -0.35 17.97
N ASP A 115 9.30 -1.28 17.26
CA ASP A 115 8.79 -2.63 17.01
C ASP A 115 7.35 -2.58 16.42
N ILE A 116 7.16 -1.67 15.45
CA ILE A 116 5.91 -1.51 14.71
C ILE A 116 6.19 -1.84 13.25
N GLN A 117 5.61 -2.96 12.77
CA GLN A 117 5.69 -3.38 11.38
C GLN A 117 4.46 -2.90 10.64
N ILE A 118 4.65 -1.95 9.74
CA ILE A 118 3.63 -1.51 8.78
C ILE A 118 3.84 -2.19 7.42
N GLU A 119 2.97 -1.95 6.45
CA GLU A 119 3.01 -2.63 5.16
C GLU A 119 4.23 -2.21 4.33
N PHE A 120 4.41 -0.91 4.09
CA PHE A 120 5.62 -0.39 3.45
C PHE A 120 5.77 1.13 3.67
N GLY A 121 6.95 1.65 3.29
CA GLY A 121 7.23 3.06 3.10
C GLY A 121 7.80 3.30 1.70
N ASP A 122 7.37 4.38 1.05
CA ASP A 122 7.96 4.89 -0.18
C ASP A 122 8.71 6.21 0.07
N ILE A 123 8.96 6.99 -0.98
CA ILE A 123 9.66 8.27 -0.86
C ILE A 123 8.85 9.27 -0.02
N GLY A 124 7.54 9.35 -0.23
CA GLY A 124 6.68 10.40 0.36
C GLY A 124 5.74 9.92 1.45
N ASN A 125 5.50 8.62 1.54
CA ASN A 125 4.40 8.09 2.32
C ASN A 125 4.76 6.79 3.05
N ILE A 126 4.01 6.51 4.10
CA ILE A 126 3.91 5.18 4.71
C ILE A 126 2.51 4.63 4.52
N LEU A 127 2.38 3.30 4.49
CA LEU A 127 1.10 2.60 4.43
C LEU A 127 1.01 1.57 5.55
N ALA A 128 -0.04 1.68 6.35
CA ALA A 128 -0.41 0.69 7.35
C ALA A 128 -1.80 0.12 7.05
N TYR A 129 -1.99 -1.16 7.32
CA TYR A 129 -3.28 -1.83 7.20
C TYR A 129 -3.86 -2.06 8.59
N LEU A 130 -5.10 -1.63 8.76
CA LEU A 130 -5.87 -1.96 9.94
C LEU A 130 -6.79 -3.14 9.61
N SER A 131 -6.81 -4.13 10.48
CA SER A 131 -7.53 -5.38 10.31
C SER A 131 -8.48 -5.65 11.47
N ILE A 132 -9.32 -6.66 11.33
CA ILE A 132 -10.24 -7.11 12.37
C ILE A 132 -9.52 -7.73 13.59
N GLY A 133 -8.22 -7.94 13.50
CA GLY A 133 -7.39 -8.46 14.60
C GLY A 133 -6.70 -7.37 15.42
N ASP A 134 -6.68 -6.13 14.92
CA ASP A 134 -6.03 -5.02 15.59
C ASP A 134 -6.92 -4.46 16.72
N ARG A 135 -6.26 -3.96 17.75
CA ARG A 135 -6.91 -3.35 18.92
C ARG A 135 -6.58 -1.87 18.98
N PRO A 136 -7.40 -1.06 19.64
CA PRO A 136 -7.13 0.37 19.81
C PRO A 136 -5.73 0.68 20.34
N GLN A 137 -5.17 -0.19 21.20
CA GLN A 137 -3.83 0.00 21.76
C GLN A 137 -2.71 -0.04 20.69
N GLU A 138 -2.86 -0.84 19.62
CA GLU A 138 -1.89 -0.87 18.53
C GLU A 138 -1.95 0.47 17.74
N VAL A 139 -3.14 1.01 17.54
CA VAL A 139 -3.33 2.33 16.92
C VAL A 139 -2.73 3.45 17.76
N GLU A 140 -3.01 3.49 19.05
CA GLU A 140 -2.42 4.46 19.98
C GLU A 140 -0.90 4.39 20.00
N ARG A 141 -0.35 3.18 19.92
CA ARG A 141 1.09 2.96 19.85
C ARG A 141 1.67 3.55 18.58
N LEU A 142 1.01 3.37 17.42
CA LEU A 142 1.45 3.94 16.15
C LEU A 142 1.41 5.48 16.19
N VAL A 143 0.30 6.07 16.65
CA VAL A 143 0.15 7.52 16.78
C VAL A 143 1.23 8.11 17.69
N SER A 144 1.46 7.47 18.85
CA SER A 144 2.49 7.89 19.81
C SER A 144 3.90 7.79 19.22
N ALA A 145 4.19 6.73 18.45
CA ALA A 145 5.47 6.56 17.78
C ALA A 145 5.68 7.65 16.72
N LEU A 146 4.69 7.97 15.91
CA LEU A 146 4.76 9.04 14.90
C LEU A 146 4.97 10.42 15.55
N ALA A 147 4.30 10.70 16.67
CA ALA A 147 4.52 11.92 17.43
C ALA A 147 5.95 12.02 17.98
N GLU A 148 6.49 10.92 18.50
CA GLU A 148 7.87 10.84 18.99
C GLU A 148 8.90 10.96 17.84
N ILE A 149 8.66 10.30 16.70
CA ILE A 149 9.51 10.41 15.51
C ILE A 149 9.58 11.87 15.05
N LYS A 150 8.45 12.55 14.93
CA LYS A 150 8.43 13.99 14.62
C LYS A 150 9.26 14.78 15.62
N ARG A 151 9.07 14.56 16.92
CA ARG A 151 9.77 15.29 17.96
C ARG A 151 11.30 15.11 17.89
N ARG A 152 11.77 13.91 17.53
CA ARG A 152 13.19 13.55 17.54
C ARG A 152 13.92 13.83 16.23
N TYR A 153 13.23 13.67 15.11
CA TYR A 153 13.85 13.63 13.79
C TYR A 153 13.37 14.74 12.85
N HIS A 154 12.38 15.55 13.24
CA HIS A 154 11.91 16.66 12.39
C HIS A 154 13.06 17.56 11.96
N THR A 155 13.14 17.82 10.66
CA THR A 155 14.10 18.78 10.08
C THR A 155 13.36 19.70 9.12
N ASP A 156 13.76 20.99 9.10
CA ASP A 156 13.22 21.97 8.15
C ASP A 156 13.79 21.78 6.73
N GLY A 157 14.68 20.82 6.55
CA GLY A 157 15.28 20.46 5.28
C GLY A 157 14.56 19.29 4.64
N ALA A 158 14.56 19.25 3.30
CA ALA A 158 13.86 18.20 2.54
C ALA A 158 14.50 16.79 2.64
N GLY A 159 15.32 16.49 3.65
CA GLY A 159 15.92 15.17 3.87
C GLY A 159 16.57 14.59 2.61
N LEU A 160 16.34 13.31 2.33
CA LEU A 160 16.75 12.64 1.08
C LEU A 160 16.22 13.32 -0.19
N LEU A 161 15.15 14.12 -0.07
CA LEU A 161 14.52 14.82 -1.19
C LEU A 161 15.12 16.21 -1.47
N SER A 162 16.14 16.64 -0.73
CA SER A 162 16.97 17.79 -1.14
C SER A 162 17.75 17.50 -2.43
N GLN A 163 17.77 16.23 -2.87
CA GLN A 163 18.20 15.88 -4.20
C GLN A 163 17.07 16.22 -5.19
N GLU A 164 17.41 16.90 -6.25
CA GLU A 164 16.53 17.37 -7.33
C GLU A 164 15.35 16.40 -7.57
N TYR A 165 14.13 16.86 -7.29
CA TYR A 165 12.92 16.12 -7.67
C TYR A 165 12.87 16.10 -9.20
N ILE A 166 13.18 14.96 -9.78
CA ILE A 166 13.06 14.76 -11.22
C ILE A 166 11.59 14.50 -11.50
N ASP A 167 10.90 15.48 -12.05
CA ASP A 167 9.55 15.34 -12.60
C ASP A 167 9.68 15.00 -14.09
N PRO A 168 9.75 13.71 -14.45
CA PRO A 168 9.99 13.32 -15.85
C PRO A 168 8.74 13.60 -16.69
N GLU A 169 8.95 14.09 -17.89
CA GLU A 169 7.89 14.19 -18.88
C GLU A 169 7.33 12.80 -19.21
N VAL A 170 6.02 12.63 -19.06
CA VAL A 170 5.34 11.37 -19.37
C VAL A 170 5.20 11.25 -20.90
N ALA A 171 6.07 10.48 -21.52
CA ALA A 171 6.09 10.28 -22.98
C ALA A 171 5.09 9.23 -23.48
N ALA A 172 4.72 8.26 -22.64
CA ALA A 172 3.75 7.20 -22.96
C ALA A 172 3.09 6.69 -21.68
N SER A 173 1.83 6.27 -21.78
CA SER A 173 1.18 5.57 -20.67
C SER A 173 1.80 4.18 -20.43
N PRO A 174 1.71 3.61 -19.22
CA PRO A 174 2.18 2.25 -18.96
C PRO A 174 1.57 1.21 -19.90
N GLN A 175 0.30 1.35 -20.28
CA GLN A 175 -0.37 0.46 -21.19
C GLN A 175 0.21 0.56 -22.62
N GLU A 176 0.41 1.75 -23.15
CA GLU A 176 1.03 1.96 -24.46
C GLU A 176 2.46 1.40 -24.48
N ALA A 177 3.24 1.67 -23.45
CA ALA A 177 4.59 1.15 -23.31
C ALA A 177 4.63 -0.37 -23.21
N PHE A 178 3.66 -0.99 -22.50
CA PHE A 178 3.59 -2.45 -22.38
C PHE A 178 3.31 -3.15 -23.70
N TYR A 179 2.39 -2.65 -24.52
CA TYR A 179 2.02 -3.24 -25.80
C TYR A 179 2.85 -2.76 -26.99
N ALA A 180 3.73 -1.79 -26.82
CA ALA A 180 4.61 -1.31 -27.87
C ALA A 180 5.55 -2.43 -28.35
N PRO A 181 5.90 -2.48 -29.66
CA PRO A 181 6.90 -3.42 -30.17
C PRO A 181 8.25 -3.21 -29.48
N LYS A 182 8.85 -4.30 -29.00
CA LYS A 182 10.12 -4.28 -28.29
C LYS A 182 11.20 -5.04 -29.06
N LYS A 183 12.46 -4.61 -28.92
CA LYS A 183 13.64 -5.28 -29.46
C LYS A 183 14.76 -5.26 -28.45
N SER A 184 15.59 -6.30 -28.43
CA SER A 184 16.82 -6.35 -27.64
C SER A 184 17.97 -5.80 -28.42
N LEU A 185 18.73 -4.89 -27.85
CA LEU A 185 19.89 -4.24 -28.46
C LEU A 185 21.04 -4.17 -27.44
N PRO A 186 22.30 -4.20 -27.89
CA PRO A 186 23.43 -3.83 -27.04
C PRO A 186 23.26 -2.40 -26.51
N LEU A 187 23.63 -2.16 -25.25
CA LEU A 187 23.47 -0.87 -24.58
C LEU A 187 24.00 0.32 -25.42
N ARG A 188 25.14 0.16 -26.09
CA ARG A 188 25.74 1.20 -26.94
C ARG A 188 24.88 1.63 -28.15
N GLU A 189 23.85 0.85 -28.48
CA GLU A 189 22.96 1.08 -29.62
C GLU A 189 21.60 1.63 -29.18
N THR A 190 21.42 1.90 -27.87
CA THR A 190 20.14 2.33 -27.30
C THR A 190 20.05 3.83 -27.03
N GLU A 191 21.07 4.59 -27.42
CA GLU A 191 21.06 6.05 -27.25
C GLU A 191 19.83 6.68 -27.93
N GLY A 192 19.06 7.47 -27.18
CA GLY A 192 17.82 8.11 -27.63
C GLY A 192 16.60 7.19 -27.69
N MET A 193 16.70 5.93 -27.25
CA MET A 193 15.57 4.99 -27.21
C MET A 193 14.93 4.94 -25.82
N VAL A 194 13.62 4.63 -25.81
CA VAL A 194 12.90 4.40 -24.56
C VAL A 194 13.15 2.97 -24.07
N CYS A 195 13.68 2.84 -22.86
CA CYS A 195 13.96 1.55 -22.24
C CYS A 195 12.65 0.90 -21.74
N SER A 196 12.40 -0.35 -22.13
CA SER A 196 11.28 -1.14 -21.62
C SER A 196 11.68 -2.10 -20.49
N GLU A 197 12.93 -2.59 -20.53
CA GLU A 197 13.49 -3.51 -19.54
C GLU A 197 15.01 -3.43 -19.62
N PHE A 198 15.66 -3.48 -18.46
CA PHE A 198 17.11 -3.55 -18.37
C PHE A 198 17.51 -4.99 -18.00
N VAL A 199 18.21 -5.67 -18.91
CA VAL A 199 18.72 -7.03 -18.69
C VAL A 199 20.25 -6.95 -18.58
N MET A 200 20.78 -7.40 -17.43
CA MET A 200 22.21 -7.55 -17.19
C MET A 200 22.72 -8.92 -17.60
#